data_f37b4f77193cdc8752cf33914dd135fa
#
_entry.id   f37b4f77193cdc8752cf33914dd135fa
#
_cell.length_a   1.000
_cell.length_b   1.000
_cell.length_c   1.000
_cell.angle_alpha   90.00
_cell.angle_beta   90.00
_cell.angle_gamma   90.00
#
_symmetry.space_group_name_H-M   'P 1'
#
loop_
_entity.id
_entity.type
_entity.pdbx_description
1 polymer ?
#
loop_
_entity_poly.entity_id
_entity_poly.type
_entity_poly.pdbx_seq_one_letter_code
_entity_poly.pdbx_strand_id
1 'polypeptide(L)'
;MSAPIPAAAFRYSAFISYSHRDERWARWLQKALETYRVPSRLAHADWNVASRRLSPVFRDRSDLPSATDLGAHIREALQDSASLIVICSPGASVSRWVNEEIRYFRSLGRNDRIFCLIVDGEPNASDRPGRESLECFPPALRFLDGADGPSTGPRLEPVAADARPGADGKSNARLKIIAGLLGVGFDVLKQRDLRRRNRRLVLVTAFALVLTAVVTALAIEARIARKAAEQRQKQAEDLVAFMLTDLNDRLREVQRLDILEAVDNQAMAYFSALPVHDVTDQTLALRSKALQKIGNVRQDEGQLAAALESYLAASELGAELLRRSPDDVEREAAYAETLNHLGNAQYFQGDRDRALESFTRAVALLTRATAARPQDDWLEVLSSARTNAGRVLETRGEFEAARTLYESVLSTATMLASRQPGDVRRQADLADAHDSLGKIALEQGQLAQAIAAYRDVHRIKSELLSRSPDDRDAVERLLISNGILGRTLALCGAEVEATKHVREAVGAARTLVAFDAKQADWRFWLGKY
;
A
#
# COMPACT_ATOMS: atom_id res chain seq x y z
N MET A 1 50.09 47.05 35.30
CA MET A 1 49.87 45.73 34.69
C MET A 1 51.03 44.86 35.13
N SER A 2 50.78 44.02 36.16
CA SER A 2 51.80 43.09 36.66
C SER A 2 51.97 41.98 35.62
N ALA A 3 53.20 41.57 35.35
CA ALA A 3 53.54 40.50 34.42
C ALA A 3 52.79 39.20 34.80
N PRO A 4 52.31 38.46 33.87
CA PRO A 4 51.63 37.19 34.15
C PRO A 4 52.61 36.22 34.83
N ILE A 5 52.26 35.75 36.03
CA ILE A 5 53.04 34.71 36.73
C ILE A 5 52.90 33.44 35.93
N PRO A 6 53.99 32.74 35.53
CA PRO A 6 53.90 31.56 34.69
C PRO A 6 53.08 30.44 35.37
N ALA A 7 52.02 29.94 34.72
CA ALA A 7 51.17 28.90 35.26
C ALA A 7 51.88 27.54 35.43
N ALA A 8 53.06 27.36 34.86
CA ALA A 8 53.91 26.19 35.02
C ALA A 8 54.50 26.06 36.48
N ALA A 9 54.37 27.12 37.33
CA ALA A 9 54.81 27.09 38.72
C ALA A 9 53.76 26.52 39.69
N PHE A 10 52.50 26.27 39.21
CA PHE A 10 51.40 25.84 40.08
C PHE A 10 50.90 24.45 39.70
N ARG A 11 50.58 23.68 40.74
CA ARG A 11 49.98 22.29 40.55
C ARG A 11 48.57 22.38 40.02
N TYR A 12 47.78 23.39 40.43
CA TYR A 12 46.38 23.57 40.05
C TYR A 12 46.18 24.85 39.25
N SER A 13 45.38 24.79 38.16
CA SER A 13 44.99 25.96 37.37
C SER A 13 44.12 26.93 38.18
N ALA A 14 43.29 26.40 39.05
CA ALA A 14 42.44 27.15 39.95
C ALA A 14 42.03 26.32 41.17
N PHE A 15 41.77 27.01 42.29
CA PHE A 15 41.05 26.48 43.44
C PHE A 15 39.62 26.98 43.41
N ILE A 16 38.61 26.11 43.60
CA ILE A 16 37.20 26.50 43.70
C ILE A 16 36.80 26.53 45.18
N SER A 17 36.57 27.74 45.70
CA SER A 17 36.05 28.00 47.05
C SER A 17 34.51 28.12 46.97
N TYR A 18 33.78 27.38 47.81
CA TYR A 18 32.33 27.35 47.79
C TYR A 18 31.71 26.97 49.13
N SER A 19 30.47 27.40 49.37
CA SER A 19 29.66 26.90 50.47
C SER A 19 29.20 25.48 50.19
N HIS A 20 29.12 24.62 51.19
CA HIS A 20 28.66 23.25 51.08
C HIS A 20 27.30 23.13 50.35
N ARG A 21 26.44 24.12 50.45
CA ARG A 21 25.14 24.19 49.74
C ARG A 21 25.31 24.34 48.21
N ASP A 22 26.46 24.81 47.75
CA ASP A 22 26.73 25.10 46.34
C ASP A 22 27.57 24.03 45.65
N GLU A 23 27.69 22.83 46.24
CA GLU A 23 28.50 21.73 45.71
C GLU A 23 28.18 21.38 44.27
N ARG A 24 26.89 21.43 43.87
CA ARG A 24 26.45 21.14 42.47
C ARG A 24 27.06 22.14 41.48
N TRP A 25 27.18 23.39 41.86
CA TRP A 25 27.78 24.44 41.04
C TRP A 25 29.30 24.28 40.96
N ALA A 26 29.97 23.96 42.07
CA ALA A 26 31.40 23.67 42.12
C ALA A 26 31.77 22.49 41.22
N ARG A 27 31.03 21.39 41.30
CA ARG A 27 31.19 20.19 40.44
C ARG A 27 30.98 20.52 38.97
N TRP A 28 29.92 21.27 38.63
CA TRP A 28 29.65 21.70 37.27
C TRP A 28 30.80 22.59 36.73
N LEU A 29 31.27 23.54 37.50
CA LEU A 29 32.34 24.46 37.10
C LEU A 29 33.66 23.71 36.90
N GLN A 30 34.04 22.84 37.82
CA GLN A 30 35.25 22.01 37.71
C GLN A 30 35.24 21.23 36.41
N LYS A 31 34.16 20.45 36.15
CA LYS A 31 34.02 19.68 34.91
C LYS A 31 34.04 20.56 33.67
N ALA A 32 33.41 21.72 33.72
CA ALA A 32 33.37 22.67 32.60
C ALA A 32 34.73 23.28 32.28
N LEU A 33 35.56 23.55 33.29
CA LEU A 33 36.93 24.05 33.14
C LEU A 33 37.88 22.96 32.62
N GLU A 34 37.88 21.79 33.24
CA GLU A 34 38.75 20.66 32.88
C GLU A 34 38.49 20.09 31.50
N THR A 35 37.22 20.13 31.03
CA THR A 35 36.86 19.69 29.67
C THR A 35 37.08 20.76 28.60
N TYR A 36 37.31 22.01 28.99
CA TYR A 36 37.53 23.11 28.04
C TYR A 36 38.87 22.97 27.33
N ARG A 37 38.87 22.94 26.01
CA ARG A 37 40.09 22.93 25.20
C ARG A 37 40.51 24.34 24.85
N VAL A 38 41.60 24.79 25.46
CA VAL A 38 42.21 26.11 25.19
C VAL A 38 42.65 26.16 23.70
N PRO A 39 42.27 27.22 22.97
CA PRO A 39 42.71 27.38 21.59
C PRO A 39 44.24 27.56 21.51
N SER A 40 44.89 26.91 20.51
CA SER A 40 46.34 26.95 20.32
C SER A 40 46.93 28.37 20.22
N ARG A 41 46.16 29.33 19.68
CA ARG A 41 46.58 30.75 19.58
C ARG A 41 46.51 31.54 20.89
N LEU A 42 45.84 30.99 21.91
CA LEU A 42 45.66 31.63 23.23
C LEU A 42 46.42 30.87 24.31
N ALA A 43 47.09 29.79 23.98
CA ALA A 43 47.98 29.08 24.86
C ALA A 43 49.33 29.82 24.84
N HIS A 44 49.60 30.60 25.91
CA HIS A 44 50.92 31.20 26.12
C HIS A 44 51.96 30.11 26.39
N ALA A 45 53.23 30.40 26.07
CA ALA A 45 54.33 29.42 26.18
C ALA A 45 54.54 28.88 27.62
N ASP A 46 53.98 29.55 28.60
CA ASP A 46 54.10 29.25 30.03
C ASP A 46 53.04 28.27 30.57
N TRP A 47 52.09 27.87 29.75
CA TRP A 47 51.09 26.89 30.14
C TRP A 47 51.57 25.47 29.80
N ASN A 48 51.31 24.54 30.72
CA ASN A 48 51.66 23.13 30.49
C ASN A 48 51.13 22.67 29.13
N VAL A 49 51.99 22.73 28.09
CA VAL A 49 51.70 22.62 26.65
C VAL A 49 51.10 21.26 26.28
N ALA A 50 51.27 20.26 27.15
CA ALA A 50 50.87 18.89 26.87
C ALA A 50 49.37 18.68 26.86
N SER A 51 48.55 19.40 27.68
CA SER A 51 47.13 19.08 27.82
C SER A 51 46.16 20.04 27.12
N ARG A 52 46.58 21.30 26.82
CA ARG A 52 45.68 22.35 26.29
C ARG A 52 44.36 22.47 27.06
N ARG A 53 44.34 22.16 28.35
CA ARG A 53 43.17 22.17 29.23
C ARG A 53 43.44 22.99 30.46
N LEU A 54 42.39 23.55 31.08
CA LEU A 54 42.42 24.20 32.37
C LEU A 54 42.33 23.13 33.49
N SER A 55 43.29 22.22 33.52
CA SER A 55 43.30 21.04 34.40
C SER A 55 44.72 20.85 34.97
N PRO A 56 44.84 20.39 36.23
CA PRO A 56 43.77 20.09 37.16
C PRO A 56 43.21 21.35 37.85
N VAL A 57 41.94 21.28 38.28
CA VAL A 57 41.26 22.28 39.10
C VAL A 57 40.96 21.65 40.45
N PHE A 58 41.45 22.27 41.52
CA PHE A 58 41.21 21.79 42.88
C PHE A 58 39.83 22.23 43.37
N ARG A 59 39.10 21.33 44.02
CA ARG A 59 37.82 21.59 44.64
C ARG A 59 37.84 21.11 46.07
N ASP A 60 37.52 21.99 47.00
CA ASP A 60 37.52 21.74 48.44
C ASP A 60 36.81 20.41 48.82
N ARG A 61 37.35 19.71 49.79
CA ARG A 61 36.90 18.45 50.43
C ARG A 61 36.82 17.18 49.55
N SER A 62 36.54 17.27 48.27
CA SER A 62 36.44 16.05 47.43
C SER A 62 37.77 15.53 46.93
N ASP A 63 38.77 16.40 46.91
CA ASP A 63 40.10 16.09 46.39
C ASP A 63 41.13 15.87 47.50
N LEU A 64 40.69 15.91 48.78
CA LEU A 64 41.54 15.68 49.94
C LEU A 64 41.50 14.22 50.42
N PRO A 65 42.66 13.57 50.67
CA PRO A 65 42.71 12.32 51.38
C PRO A 65 42.27 12.53 52.86
N SER A 66 41.75 11.48 53.51
CA SER A 66 41.43 11.50 54.92
C SER A 66 42.65 11.86 55.74
N ALA A 67 42.70 13.11 56.36
CA ALA A 67 43.84 13.59 57.05
C ALA A 67 43.45 14.29 58.36
N THR A 68 44.40 14.35 59.33
CA THR A 68 44.20 14.85 60.68
C THR A 68 44.25 16.41 60.78
N ASP A 69 44.80 17.13 59.78
CA ASP A 69 44.81 18.58 59.71
C ASP A 69 44.29 19.08 58.36
N LEU A 70 42.97 19.28 58.31
CA LEU A 70 42.29 19.82 57.16
C LEU A 70 42.71 21.22 56.76
N GLY A 71 43.03 22.05 57.74
CA GLY A 71 43.43 23.48 57.55
C GLY A 71 44.77 23.61 56.85
N ALA A 72 45.77 22.77 57.18
CA ALA A 72 47.07 22.77 56.54
C ALA A 72 46.98 22.37 55.04
N HIS A 73 46.25 21.34 54.73
CA HIS A 73 46.11 20.86 53.35
C HIS A 73 45.35 21.85 52.45
N ILE A 74 44.35 22.54 52.98
CA ILE A 74 43.64 23.59 52.20
C ILE A 74 44.59 24.74 51.90
N ARG A 75 45.45 25.17 52.88
CA ARG A 75 46.43 26.20 52.65
C ARG A 75 47.47 25.80 51.60
N GLU A 76 47.94 24.58 51.64
CA GLU A 76 48.84 24.02 50.64
C GLU A 76 48.21 24.03 49.23
N ALA A 77 46.99 23.57 49.11
CA ALA A 77 46.26 23.57 47.80
C ALA A 77 46.04 25.03 47.31
N LEU A 78 45.76 25.99 48.18
CA LEU A 78 45.67 27.41 47.81
C LEU A 78 46.99 27.96 47.34
N GLN A 79 48.12 27.61 48.01
CA GLN A 79 49.46 27.99 47.59
C GLN A 79 49.82 27.47 46.23
N ASP A 80 49.43 26.18 45.96
CA ASP A 80 49.66 25.44 44.71
C ASP A 80 48.67 25.80 43.59
N SER A 81 47.76 26.73 43.83
CA SER A 81 46.75 27.17 42.85
C SER A 81 47.09 28.49 42.19
N ALA A 82 47.07 28.53 40.83
CA ALA A 82 47.36 29.78 40.09
C ALA A 82 46.25 30.85 40.24
N SER A 83 45.04 30.47 40.55
CA SER A 83 43.87 31.33 40.67
C SER A 83 42.90 30.81 41.73
N LEU A 84 42.10 31.69 42.30
CA LEU A 84 41.00 31.36 43.20
C LEU A 84 39.66 31.66 42.46
N ILE A 85 38.73 30.73 42.43
CA ILE A 85 37.38 30.97 41.95
C ILE A 85 36.43 30.83 43.14
N VAL A 86 35.73 31.90 43.46
CA VAL A 86 34.74 31.90 44.55
C VAL A 86 33.35 31.79 44.00
N ILE A 87 32.62 30.74 44.41
CA ILE A 87 31.20 30.61 44.11
C ILE A 87 30.43 31.46 45.11
N CYS A 88 29.80 32.51 44.59
CA CYS A 88 29.10 33.53 45.38
C CYS A 88 27.61 33.17 45.50
N SER A 89 27.16 33.00 46.74
CA SER A 89 25.77 32.71 47.13
C SER A 89 25.51 33.23 48.56
N PRO A 90 24.26 33.33 49.01
CA PRO A 90 23.96 33.66 50.40
C PRO A 90 24.62 32.67 51.40
N GLY A 91 24.80 31.42 51.00
CA GLY A 91 25.53 30.44 51.82
C GLY A 91 27.05 30.72 51.90
N ALA A 92 27.63 31.19 50.80
CA ALA A 92 29.04 31.52 50.74
C ALA A 92 29.37 32.85 51.53
N SER A 93 28.46 33.82 51.50
CA SER A 93 28.64 35.10 52.18
C SER A 93 28.84 34.95 53.70
N VAL A 94 28.10 34.02 54.33
CA VAL A 94 28.18 33.74 55.76
C VAL A 94 29.18 32.64 56.14
N SER A 95 29.81 32.00 55.15
CA SER A 95 30.75 30.90 55.38
C SER A 95 32.10 31.43 55.94
N ARG A 96 32.44 31.04 57.16
CA ARG A 96 33.74 31.35 57.77
C ARG A 96 34.91 30.82 56.92
N TRP A 97 34.76 29.58 56.39
CA TRP A 97 35.79 28.91 55.60
C TRP A 97 36.08 29.66 54.31
N VAL A 98 35.01 29.97 53.52
CA VAL A 98 35.14 30.72 52.26
C VAL A 98 35.89 32.10 52.54
N ASN A 99 35.51 32.76 53.57
CA ASN A 99 36.16 34.03 53.93
C ASN A 99 37.64 33.85 54.34
N GLU A 100 37.98 32.79 55.06
CA GLU A 100 39.39 32.48 55.44
C GLU A 100 40.23 32.12 54.22
N GLU A 101 39.69 31.34 53.28
CA GLU A 101 40.30 30.94 51.99
C GLU A 101 40.61 32.18 51.12
N ILE A 102 39.68 33.13 51.03
CA ILE A 102 39.87 34.37 50.29
C ILE A 102 41.00 35.23 50.93
N ARG A 103 40.97 35.40 52.25
CA ARG A 103 42.00 36.17 52.95
C ARG A 103 43.38 35.55 52.82
N TYR A 104 43.47 34.24 52.99
CA TYR A 104 44.70 33.50 52.80
C TYR A 104 45.24 33.62 51.38
N PHE A 105 44.41 33.43 50.35
CA PHE A 105 44.85 33.59 48.98
C PHE A 105 45.30 35.00 48.64
N ARG A 106 44.67 36.03 49.26
CA ARG A 106 45.11 37.42 49.17
C ARG A 106 46.46 37.64 49.82
N SER A 107 46.73 37.04 50.98
CA SER A 107 48.03 37.17 51.67
C SER A 107 49.19 36.62 50.85
N LEU A 108 48.91 35.77 49.85
CA LEU A 108 49.91 35.29 48.90
C LEU A 108 50.25 36.33 47.81
N GLY A 109 49.64 37.51 47.81
CA GLY A 109 49.90 38.58 46.86
C GLY A 109 49.23 38.45 45.52
N ARG A 110 48.23 37.58 45.40
CA ARG A 110 47.54 37.20 44.11
C ARG A 110 46.10 37.76 44.02
N ASN A 111 45.90 39.02 44.44
CA ASN A 111 44.57 39.66 44.47
C ASN A 111 43.88 39.72 43.08
N ASP A 112 44.63 39.91 42.01
CA ASP A 112 44.22 40.00 40.63
C ASP A 112 43.83 38.64 40.04
N ARG A 113 44.05 37.56 40.78
CA ARG A 113 43.73 36.16 40.35
C ARG A 113 42.53 35.55 41.08
N ILE A 114 41.70 36.40 41.73
CA ILE A 114 40.42 35.98 42.35
C ILE A 114 39.29 36.28 41.41
N PHE A 115 38.57 35.22 41.02
CA PHE A 115 37.42 35.28 40.12
C PHE A 115 36.15 34.92 40.87
N CYS A 116 35.06 35.66 40.62
CA CYS A 116 33.80 35.48 41.31
C CYS A 116 32.75 34.90 40.33
N LEU A 117 32.01 33.88 40.78
CA LEU A 117 30.87 33.29 40.04
C LEU A 117 29.61 33.41 40.90
N ILE A 118 28.69 34.30 40.54
CA ILE A 118 27.40 34.42 41.22
C ILE A 118 26.49 33.32 40.73
N VAL A 119 25.96 32.52 41.66
CA VAL A 119 25.04 31.41 41.39
C VAL A 119 23.68 31.63 42.04
N ASP A 120 23.61 32.39 43.12
CA ASP A 120 22.38 32.73 43.83
C ASP A 120 22.59 34.01 44.67
N GLY A 121 21.50 34.61 45.16
CA GLY A 121 21.54 35.81 45.99
C GLY A 121 21.66 37.12 45.19
N GLU A 122 22.02 38.22 45.87
CA GLU A 122 22.11 39.56 45.27
C GLU A 122 23.44 40.21 45.66
N PRO A 123 24.24 40.71 44.69
CA PRO A 123 25.47 41.41 44.96
C PRO A 123 25.23 42.69 45.80
N ASN A 124 26.01 42.89 46.87
CA ASN A 124 25.94 44.06 47.76
C ASN A 124 24.54 44.28 48.40
N ALA A 125 23.75 43.20 48.60
CA ALA A 125 22.43 43.26 49.19
C ALA A 125 22.47 43.76 50.63
N SER A 126 23.55 43.49 51.39
CA SER A 126 23.73 43.94 52.75
C SER A 126 23.97 45.49 52.89
N ASP A 127 24.11 46.20 51.77
CA ASP A 127 24.13 47.67 51.78
C ASP A 127 22.69 48.26 51.87
N ARG A 128 21.68 47.43 51.82
CA ARG A 128 20.25 47.81 51.90
C ARG A 128 19.63 47.20 53.16
N PRO A 129 19.10 48.00 54.09
CA PRO A 129 18.46 47.46 55.28
C PRO A 129 17.39 46.43 54.97
N GLY A 130 17.40 45.29 55.66
CA GLY A 130 16.44 44.19 55.51
C GLY A 130 16.72 43.22 54.33
N ARG A 131 17.83 43.40 53.59
CA ARG A 131 18.20 42.49 52.48
C ARG A 131 19.52 41.74 52.75
N GLU A 132 20.05 41.80 53.98
CA GLU A 132 21.31 41.18 54.38
C GLU A 132 21.34 39.67 54.07
N SER A 133 20.23 39.02 54.24
CA SER A 133 20.08 37.55 53.94
C SER A 133 20.26 37.17 52.49
N LEU A 134 20.14 38.12 51.56
CA LEU A 134 20.32 37.93 50.15
C LEU A 134 21.74 38.19 49.65
N GLU A 135 22.63 38.72 50.53
CA GLU A 135 24.00 39.01 50.15
C GLU A 135 24.75 37.78 49.65
N CYS A 136 25.31 37.85 48.45
CA CYS A 136 26.03 36.73 47.86
C CYS A 136 27.55 36.86 47.93
N PHE A 137 28.08 38.07 48.14
CA PHE A 137 29.51 38.24 48.25
C PHE A 137 30.03 38.06 49.72
N PRO A 138 30.95 37.11 49.91
CA PRO A 138 31.67 37.04 51.21
C PRO A 138 32.27 38.40 51.62
N PRO A 139 32.18 38.78 52.89
CA PRO A 139 32.81 40.03 53.40
C PRO A 139 34.26 40.18 52.98
N ALA A 140 35.04 39.11 53.00
CA ALA A 140 36.42 39.09 52.52
C ALA A 140 36.63 39.46 51.06
N LEU A 141 35.59 39.39 50.18
CA LEU A 141 35.63 39.92 48.80
C LEU A 141 35.32 41.43 48.76
N ARG A 142 34.48 41.91 49.66
CA ARG A 142 33.95 43.27 49.64
C ARG A 142 34.84 44.26 50.37
N PHE A 143 35.61 43.81 51.38
CA PHE A 143 36.43 44.64 52.20
C PHE A 143 37.83 44.06 52.34
N LEU A 144 38.82 44.93 52.48
CA LEU A 144 40.19 44.58 52.94
C LEU A 144 40.20 44.39 54.46
N ASP A 145 41.20 43.68 54.97
CA ASP A 145 41.47 43.65 56.42
C ASP A 145 42.05 45.00 56.87
N GLY A 146 41.45 45.56 57.89
CA GLY A 146 41.86 46.83 58.47
C GLY A 146 42.60 46.69 59.80
N ALA A 147 43.02 47.82 60.40
CA ALA A 147 43.67 47.82 61.67
C ALA A 147 42.78 47.34 62.83
N ASP A 148 41.47 47.52 62.70
CA ASP A 148 40.47 47.17 63.73
C ASP A 148 39.92 45.72 63.55
N GLY A 149 40.50 44.95 62.64
CA GLY A 149 40.09 43.52 62.42
C GLY A 149 39.82 43.12 60.98
N PRO A 150 39.46 41.85 60.78
CA PRO A 150 39.17 41.33 59.47
C PRO A 150 37.94 41.99 58.80
N SER A 151 38.07 42.37 57.48
CA SER A 151 37.03 43.01 56.67
C SER A 151 36.54 44.39 57.20
N THR A 152 37.38 45.14 57.90
CA THR A 152 37.10 46.51 58.37
C THR A 152 37.84 47.61 57.58
N GLY A 153 38.65 47.24 56.60
CA GLY A 153 39.39 48.10 55.71
C GLY A 153 38.61 48.67 54.52
N PRO A 154 39.30 49.26 53.55
CA PRO A 154 38.69 49.86 52.37
C PRO A 154 37.82 48.90 51.60
N ARG A 155 36.70 49.42 51.05
CA ARG A 155 35.77 48.67 50.23
C ARG A 155 36.34 48.30 48.85
N LEU A 156 36.04 47.12 48.40
CA LEU A 156 36.36 46.59 47.07
C LEU A 156 35.10 46.34 46.27
N GLU A 157 35.19 46.44 44.95
CA GLU A 157 34.12 46.12 44.05
C GLU A 157 34.50 44.86 43.27
N PRO A 158 34.03 43.68 43.70
CA PRO A 158 34.32 42.43 42.99
C PRO A 158 33.62 42.37 41.61
N VAL A 159 34.39 42.12 40.56
CA VAL A 159 33.83 41.85 39.25
C VAL A 159 33.48 40.33 39.16
N ALA A 160 32.25 40.04 38.89
CA ALA A 160 31.76 38.65 38.87
C ALA A 160 31.13 38.23 37.55
N ALA A 161 31.29 36.97 37.19
CA ALA A 161 30.46 36.31 36.19
C ALA A 161 29.15 35.87 36.86
N ASP A 162 28.01 36.08 36.22
CA ASP A 162 26.68 35.81 36.79
C ASP A 162 26.01 34.65 36.09
N ALA A 163 25.96 33.49 36.74
CA ALA A 163 25.39 32.28 36.16
C ALA A 163 23.85 32.15 36.30
N ARG A 164 23.21 33.13 36.97
CA ARG A 164 21.76 33.11 37.24
C ARG A 164 20.96 33.28 35.94
N PRO A 165 19.74 32.71 35.88
CA PRO A 165 18.80 32.96 34.76
C PRO A 165 18.47 34.47 34.68
N GLY A 166 18.50 35.04 33.48
CA GLY A 166 18.22 36.46 33.24
C GLY A 166 19.46 37.38 33.31
N ALA A 167 20.62 36.88 33.77
CA ALA A 167 21.91 37.57 33.72
C ALA A 167 22.79 36.98 32.58
N ASP A 168 24.07 36.69 32.84
CA ASP A 168 24.96 36.07 31.83
C ASP A 168 24.49 34.64 31.46
N GLY A 169 23.88 33.92 32.40
CA GLY A 169 23.52 32.51 32.28
C GLY A 169 24.75 31.56 32.29
N LYS A 170 24.53 30.27 32.50
CA LYS A 170 25.61 29.28 32.70
C LYS A 170 26.67 29.28 31.60
N SER A 171 26.29 29.45 30.34
CA SER A 171 27.23 29.37 29.21
C SER A 171 28.17 30.57 29.13
N ASN A 172 27.62 31.79 29.25
CA ASN A 172 28.45 33.00 29.19
C ASN A 172 29.24 33.19 30.48
N ALA A 173 28.67 32.91 31.67
CA ALA A 173 29.38 32.98 32.94
C ALA A 173 30.61 32.06 32.95
N ARG A 174 30.46 30.82 32.46
CA ARG A 174 31.57 29.89 32.22
C ARG A 174 32.65 30.51 31.33
N LEU A 175 32.26 31.08 30.18
CA LEU A 175 33.22 31.69 29.25
C LEU A 175 33.89 32.92 29.84
N LYS A 176 33.21 33.73 30.71
CA LYS A 176 33.81 34.84 31.42
C LYS A 176 34.87 34.37 32.42
N ILE A 177 34.60 33.33 33.21
CA ILE A 177 35.58 32.72 34.11
C ILE A 177 36.79 32.21 33.32
N ILE A 178 36.55 31.48 32.22
CA ILE A 178 37.62 30.97 31.35
C ILE A 178 38.43 32.12 30.75
N ALA A 179 37.79 33.21 30.32
CA ALA A 179 38.47 34.41 29.81
C ALA A 179 39.37 35.05 30.86
N GLY A 180 38.87 35.19 32.10
CA GLY A 180 39.63 35.67 33.21
C GLY A 180 40.84 34.80 33.56
N LEU A 181 40.66 33.48 33.64
CA LEU A 181 41.76 32.54 33.89
C LEU A 181 42.84 32.60 32.81
N LEU A 182 42.45 32.78 31.53
CA LEU A 182 43.36 32.86 30.39
C LEU A 182 43.95 34.26 30.17
N GLY A 183 43.44 35.29 30.85
CA GLY A 183 43.86 36.68 30.63
C GLY A 183 43.45 37.25 29.27
N VAL A 184 42.36 36.75 28.66
CA VAL A 184 41.87 37.14 27.31
C VAL A 184 40.50 37.80 27.38
N GLY A 185 40.18 38.62 26.37
CA GLY A 185 38.85 39.22 26.29
C GLY A 185 37.73 38.18 26.08
N PHE A 186 36.62 38.37 26.80
CA PHE A 186 35.42 37.49 26.69
C PHE A 186 34.89 37.36 25.27
N ASP A 187 34.89 38.45 24.47
CA ASP A 187 34.35 38.48 23.12
C ASP A 187 35.10 37.55 22.16
N VAL A 188 36.43 37.40 22.37
CA VAL A 188 37.25 36.48 21.54
C VAL A 188 36.80 35.04 21.69
N LEU A 189 36.44 34.64 22.91
CA LEU A 189 35.95 33.27 23.17
C LEU A 189 34.52 33.08 22.68
N LYS A 190 33.63 34.06 22.88
CA LYS A 190 32.23 34.03 22.51
C LYS A 190 32.02 33.93 20.98
N GLN A 191 32.71 34.79 20.20
CA GLN A 191 32.62 34.75 18.73
C GLN A 191 33.05 33.39 18.14
N ARG A 192 34.05 32.76 18.74
CA ARG A 192 34.56 31.48 18.29
C ARG A 192 33.59 30.32 18.57
N ASP A 193 32.94 30.33 19.73
CA ASP A 193 31.95 29.31 20.09
C ASP A 193 30.75 29.37 19.13
N LEU A 194 30.28 30.57 18.81
CA LEU A 194 29.23 30.80 17.82
C LEU A 194 29.60 30.31 16.41
N ARG A 195 30.84 30.62 15.94
CA ARG A 195 31.31 30.16 14.61
C ARG A 195 31.43 28.65 14.52
N ARG A 196 31.83 27.95 15.57
CA ARG A 196 31.88 26.47 15.60
C ARG A 196 30.49 25.86 15.54
N ARG A 197 29.53 26.43 16.25
CA ARG A 197 28.14 25.97 16.28
C ARG A 197 27.49 26.17 14.91
N ASN A 198 27.66 27.34 14.30
CA ASN A 198 27.12 27.61 12.96
C ASN A 198 27.72 26.70 11.87
N ARG A 199 29.04 26.47 11.90
CA ARG A 199 29.67 25.53 10.95
C ARG A 199 29.08 24.11 11.05
N ARG A 200 28.85 23.60 12.26
CA ARG A 200 28.22 22.28 12.45
C ARG A 200 26.81 22.25 11.92
N LEU A 201 26.01 23.28 12.17
CA LEU A 201 24.65 23.39 11.66
C LEU A 201 24.64 23.40 10.11
N VAL A 202 25.49 24.21 9.49
CA VAL A 202 25.60 24.29 8.02
C VAL A 202 26.00 22.93 7.42
N LEU A 203 26.93 22.21 8.02
CA LEU A 203 27.33 20.89 7.53
C LEU A 203 26.20 19.85 7.66
N VAL A 204 25.46 19.86 8.77
CA VAL A 204 24.34 18.95 8.98
C VAL A 204 23.19 19.25 8.01
N THR A 205 22.87 20.55 7.83
CA THR A 205 21.81 20.94 6.86
C THR A 205 22.21 20.65 5.42
N ALA A 206 23.46 20.89 5.03
CA ALA A 206 23.96 20.55 3.69
C ALA A 206 23.89 19.03 3.43
N PHE A 207 24.32 18.22 4.41
CA PHE A 207 24.23 16.76 4.32
C PHE A 207 22.77 16.28 4.20
N ALA A 208 21.86 16.82 5.01
CA ALA A 208 20.44 16.48 4.95
C ALA A 208 19.82 16.84 3.58
N LEU A 209 20.17 18.00 3.02
CA LEU A 209 19.70 18.43 1.69
C LEU A 209 20.20 17.49 0.58
N VAL A 210 21.48 17.11 0.61
CA VAL A 210 22.05 16.15 -0.37
C VAL A 210 21.35 14.79 -0.25
N LEU A 211 21.15 14.30 0.96
CA LEU A 211 20.47 13.03 1.19
C LEU A 211 19.02 13.07 0.67
N THR A 212 18.30 14.15 0.96
CA THR A 212 16.94 14.35 0.46
C THR A 212 16.91 14.38 -1.08
N ALA A 213 17.84 15.09 -1.71
CA ALA A 213 17.93 15.15 -3.17
C ALA A 213 18.19 13.76 -3.78
N VAL A 214 19.10 12.97 -3.21
CA VAL A 214 19.40 11.60 -3.66
C VAL A 214 18.17 10.70 -3.52
N VAL A 215 17.50 10.71 -2.35
CA VAL A 215 16.31 9.90 -2.12
C VAL A 215 15.18 10.29 -3.08
N THR A 216 15.01 11.60 -3.33
CA THR A 216 13.99 12.09 -4.27
C THR A 216 14.30 11.66 -5.71
N ALA A 217 15.58 11.75 -6.14
CA ALA A 217 15.99 11.30 -7.47
C ALA A 217 15.75 9.80 -7.67
N LEU A 218 16.13 8.97 -6.70
CA LEU A 218 15.89 7.52 -6.74
C LEU A 218 14.39 7.19 -6.75
N ALA A 219 13.59 7.92 -5.98
CA ALA A 219 12.14 7.73 -5.97
C ALA A 219 11.48 8.10 -7.31
N ILE A 220 11.97 9.16 -7.97
CA ILE A 220 11.51 9.55 -9.31
C ILE A 220 11.90 8.50 -10.34
N GLU A 221 13.14 8.02 -10.33
CA GLU A 221 13.63 6.98 -11.24
C GLU A 221 12.83 5.69 -11.08
N ALA A 222 12.61 5.25 -9.83
CA ALA A 222 11.78 4.08 -9.53
C ALA A 222 10.34 4.23 -10.04
N ARG A 223 9.75 5.44 -9.92
CA ARG A 223 8.40 5.72 -10.44
C ARG A 223 8.35 5.68 -11.97
N ILE A 224 9.37 6.23 -12.65
CA ILE A 224 9.46 6.20 -14.12
C ILE A 224 9.61 4.75 -14.60
N ALA A 225 10.52 3.99 -14.00
CA ALA A 225 10.73 2.58 -14.33
C ALA A 225 9.46 1.74 -14.12
N ARG A 226 8.74 1.96 -13.00
CA ARG A 226 7.47 1.28 -12.71
C ARG A 226 6.40 1.62 -13.75
N LYS A 227 6.20 2.91 -14.09
CA LYS A 227 5.25 3.30 -15.13
C LYS A 227 5.58 2.71 -16.50
N ALA A 228 6.88 2.67 -16.86
CA ALA A 228 7.31 2.05 -18.11
C ALA A 228 7.04 0.54 -18.14
N ALA A 229 7.22 -0.15 -17.01
CA ALA A 229 6.88 -1.57 -16.87
C ALA A 229 5.36 -1.80 -16.97
N GLU A 230 4.55 -1.00 -16.26
CA GLU A 230 3.08 -1.05 -16.33
C GLU A 230 2.56 -0.80 -17.76
N GLN A 231 3.15 0.16 -18.48
CA GLN A 231 2.79 0.42 -19.87
C GLN A 231 3.14 -0.73 -20.82
N ARG A 232 4.31 -1.34 -20.66
CA ARG A 232 4.72 -2.52 -21.47
C ARG A 232 3.81 -3.71 -21.18
N GLN A 233 3.49 -3.94 -19.91
CA GLN A 233 2.55 -4.99 -19.52
C GLN A 233 1.18 -4.76 -20.15
N LYS A 234 0.64 -3.53 -20.04
CA LYS A 234 -0.66 -3.18 -20.66
C LYS A 234 -0.64 -3.38 -22.17
N GLN A 235 0.41 -2.95 -22.88
CA GLN A 235 0.54 -3.17 -24.32
C GLN A 235 0.56 -4.66 -24.68
N ALA A 236 1.24 -5.50 -23.89
CA ALA A 236 1.24 -6.94 -24.07
C ALA A 236 -0.15 -7.54 -23.81
N GLU A 237 -0.82 -7.11 -22.75
CA GLU A 237 -2.20 -7.54 -22.44
C GLU A 237 -3.20 -7.13 -23.53
N ASP A 238 -3.10 -5.90 -24.05
CA ASP A 238 -3.94 -5.40 -25.15
C ASP A 238 -3.71 -6.23 -26.45
N LEU A 239 -2.45 -6.59 -26.74
CA LEU A 239 -2.13 -7.47 -27.88
C LEU A 239 -2.70 -8.87 -27.69
N VAL A 240 -2.54 -9.45 -26.52
CA VAL A 240 -3.10 -10.77 -26.21
C VAL A 240 -4.65 -10.72 -26.25
N ALA A 241 -5.25 -9.66 -25.73
CA ALA A 241 -6.70 -9.45 -25.84
C ALA A 241 -7.16 -9.41 -27.31
N PHE A 242 -6.48 -8.67 -28.18
CA PHE A 242 -6.78 -8.65 -29.62
C PHE A 242 -6.64 -10.03 -30.25
N MET A 243 -5.58 -10.78 -29.93
CA MET A 243 -5.37 -12.13 -30.44
C MET A 243 -6.51 -13.09 -30.02
N LEU A 244 -6.99 -12.97 -28.78
CA LEU A 244 -8.02 -13.82 -28.20
C LEU A 244 -9.46 -13.40 -28.56
N THR A 245 -9.66 -12.21 -29.10
CA THR A 245 -10.97 -11.71 -29.53
C THR A 245 -11.05 -11.60 -31.03
N ASP A 246 -10.67 -10.46 -31.59
CA ASP A 246 -10.89 -10.14 -33.00
C ASP A 246 -10.19 -11.10 -33.95
N LEU A 247 -8.95 -11.50 -33.66
CA LEU A 247 -8.23 -12.46 -34.50
C LEU A 247 -8.84 -13.88 -34.39
N ASN A 248 -9.18 -14.30 -33.16
CA ASN A 248 -9.78 -15.57 -32.89
C ASN A 248 -11.12 -15.71 -33.62
N ASP A 249 -12.01 -14.72 -33.53
CA ASP A 249 -13.32 -14.73 -34.17
C ASP A 249 -13.20 -14.78 -35.73
N ARG A 250 -12.25 -14.02 -36.31
CA ARG A 250 -11.97 -14.05 -37.77
C ARG A 250 -11.38 -15.38 -38.26
N LEU A 251 -10.49 -16.00 -37.43
CA LEU A 251 -9.91 -17.30 -37.78
C LEU A 251 -10.95 -18.43 -37.71
N ARG A 252 -11.92 -18.31 -36.80
CA ARG A 252 -13.06 -19.20 -36.68
C ARG A 252 -13.95 -19.15 -37.90
N GLU A 253 -14.27 -17.95 -38.40
CA GLU A 253 -15.05 -17.77 -39.64
C GLU A 253 -14.44 -18.49 -40.84
N VAL A 254 -13.11 -18.57 -40.92
CA VAL A 254 -12.38 -19.25 -42.00
C VAL A 254 -11.95 -20.67 -41.62
N GLN A 255 -12.45 -21.22 -40.50
CA GLN A 255 -12.23 -22.59 -40.03
C GLN A 255 -10.73 -22.98 -39.86
N ARG A 256 -9.86 -22.01 -39.51
CA ARG A 256 -8.43 -22.25 -39.27
C ARG A 256 -8.16 -22.56 -37.80
N LEU A 257 -8.71 -23.68 -37.32
CA LEU A 257 -8.58 -24.11 -35.92
C LEU A 257 -7.13 -24.42 -35.53
N ASP A 258 -6.31 -24.87 -36.49
CA ASP A 258 -4.87 -25.11 -36.30
C ASP A 258 -4.09 -23.87 -35.89
N ILE A 259 -4.46 -22.70 -36.43
CA ILE A 259 -3.84 -21.42 -36.05
C ILE A 259 -4.39 -20.95 -34.72
N LEU A 260 -5.67 -21.17 -34.45
CA LEU A 260 -6.28 -20.80 -33.18
C LEU A 260 -5.60 -21.48 -31.99
N GLU A 261 -5.36 -22.80 -32.07
CA GLU A 261 -4.66 -23.51 -31.01
C GLU A 261 -3.25 -22.96 -30.73
N ALA A 262 -2.51 -22.62 -31.79
CA ALA A 262 -1.18 -22.03 -31.63
C ALA A 262 -1.22 -20.65 -30.97
N VAL A 263 -2.19 -19.81 -31.33
CA VAL A 263 -2.41 -18.47 -30.72
C VAL A 263 -2.78 -18.62 -29.24
N ASP A 264 -3.69 -19.52 -28.93
CA ASP A 264 -4.18 -19.76 -27.58
C ASP A 264 -3.06 -20.30 -26.67
N ASN A 265 -2.25 -21.25 -27.16
CA ASN A 265 -1.10 -21.77 -26.43
C ASN A 265 -0.06 -20.68 -26.16
N GLN A 266 0.18 -19.77 -27.10
CA GLN A 266 1.10 -18.66 -26.91
C GLN A 266 0.59 -17.65 -25.88
N ALA A 267 -0.72 -17.35 -25.91
CA ALA A 267 -1.37 -16.51 -24.90
C ALA A 267 -1.27 -17.11 -23.49
N MET A 268 -1.49 -18.42 -23.37
CA MET A 268 -1.33 -19.13 -22.10
C MET A 268 0.09 -19.14 -21.59
N ALA A 269 1.09 -19.31 -22.47
CA ALA A 269 2.50 -19.21 -22.09
C ALA A 269 2.84 -17.81 -21.52
N TYR A 270 2.31 -16.75 -22.13
CA TYR A 270 2.46 -15.38 -21.62
C TYR A 270 1.86 -15.22 -20.21
N PHE A 271 0.59 -15.64 -20.02
CA PHE A 271 -0.05 -15.51 -18.71
C PHE A 271 0.60 -16.37 -17.62
N SER A 272 1.15 -17.52 -17.97
CA SER A 272 1.84 -18.39 -17.02
C SER A 272 3.19 -17.83 -16.58
N ALA A 273 3.83 -17.00 -17.40
CA ALA A 273 5.11 -16.36 -17.10
C ALA A 273 4.97 -15.11 -16.21
N LEU A 274 3.75 -14.59 -16.00
CA LEU A 274 3.54 -13.42 -15.14
C LEU A 274 3.73 -13.76 -13.66
N PRO A 275 4.50 -12.94 -12.91
CA PRO A 275 4.68 -13.14 -11.48
C PRO A 275 3.35 -13.06 -10.71
N VAL A 276 3.14 -13.95 -9.76
CA VAL A 276 1.89 -14.04 -8.97
C VAL A 276 1.55 -12.74 -8.23
N HIS A 277 2.54 -11.93 -7.88
CA HIS A 277 2.35 -10.67 -7.13
C HIS A 277 1.92 -9.47 -7.99
N ASP A 278 2.07 -9.55 -9.31
CA ASP A 278 1.79 -8.45 -10.24
C ASP A 278 0.47 -8.64 -11.00
N VAL A 279 -0.32 -9.66 -10.63
CA VAL A 279 -1.57 -9.99 -11.34
C VAL A 279 -2.69 -9.06 -10.90
N THR A 280 -3.03 -8.09 -11.77
CA THR A 280 -4.17 -7.20 -11.58
C THR A 280 -5.49 -7.94 -11.84
N ASP A 281 -6.60 -7.38 -11.36
CA ASP A 281 -7.93 -7.90 -11.67
C ASP A 281 -8.20 -7.91 -13.18
N GLN A 282 -7.68 -6.92 -13.91
CA GLN A 282 -7.76 -6.87 -15.36
C GLN A 282 -7.02 -8.05 -16.02
N THR A 283 -5.82 -8.36 -15.55
CA THR A 283 -5.04 -9.53 -16.04
C THR A 283 -5.75 -10.84 -15.74
N LEU A 284 -6.36 -10.99 -14.55
CA LEU A 284 -7.14 -12.17 -14.19
C LEU A 284 -8.37 -12.32 -15.09
N ALA A 285 -9.08 -11.22 -15.39
CA ALA A 285 -10.25 -11.23 -16.29
C ALA A 285 -9.87 -11.63 -17.71
N LEU A 286 -8.77 -11.06 -18.25
CA LEU A 286 -8.25 -11.44 -19.57
C LEU A 286 -7.85 -12.91 -19.62
N ARG A 287 -7.18 -13.41 -18.58
CA ARG A 287 -6.79 -14.82 -18.48
C ARG A 287 -8.00 -15.74 -18.41
N SER A 288 -9.03 -15.39 -17.63
CA SER A 288 -10.29 -16.15 -17.57
C SER A 288 -10.97 -16.23 -18.95
N LYS A 289 -11.05 -15.08 -19.64
CA LYS A 289 -11.62 -15.02 -21.01
C LYS A 289 -10.80 -15.82 -22.02
N ALA A 290 -9.46 -15.77 -21.93
CA ALA A 290 -8.56 -16.57 -22.75
C ALA A 290 -8.83 -18.07 -22.58
N LEU A 291 -8.85 -18.54 -21.33
CA LEU A 291 -9.11 -19.95 -21.01
C LEU A 291 -10.49 -20.41 -21.49
N GLN A 292 -11.52 -19.54 -21.40
CA GLN A 292 -12.84 -19.82 -21.93
C GLN A 292 -12.82 -19.99 -23.47
N LYS A 293 -12.13 -19.08 -24.19
CA LYS A 293 -11.97 -19.20 -25.66
C LYS A 293 -11.20 -20.45 -26.07
N ILE A 294 -10.09 -20.76 -25.36
CA ILE A 294 -9.36 -22.03 -25.57
C ILE A 294 -10.27 -23.23 -25.35
N GLY A 295 -11.08 -23.20 -24.28
CA GLY A 295 -12.07 -24.25 -24.04
C GLY A 295 -13.04 -24.40 -25.19
N ASN A 296 -13.52 -23.30 -25.78
CA ASN A 296 -14.43 -23.33 -26.95
C ASN A 296 -13.77 -23.98 -28.16
N VAL A 297 -12.52 -23.62 -28.50
CA VAL A 297 -11.76 -24.22 -29.62
C VAL A 297 -11.59 -25.73 -29.40
N ARG A 298 -11.13 -26.14 -28.22
CA ARG A 298 -10.94 -27.55 -27.86
C ARG A 298 -12.25 -28.35 -27.93
N GLN A 299 -13.36 -27.73 -27.53
CA GLN A 299 -14.69 -28.35 -27.65
C GLN A 299 -15.11 -28.53 -29.12
N ASP A 300 -14.87 -27.51 -29.96
CA ASP A 300 -15.17 -27.57 -31.40
C ASP A 300 -14.34 -28.66 -32.12
N GLU A 301 -13.11 -28.90 -31.64
CA GLU A 301 -12.22 -29.98 -32.10
C GLU A 301 -12.58 -31.37 -31.52
N GLY A 302 -13.58 -31.45 -30.65
CA GLY A 302 -13.97 -32.71 -29.98
C GLY A 302 -13.08 -33.12 -28.82
N GLN A 303 -12.14 -32.26 -28.38
CA GLN A 303 -11.21 -32.49 -27.26
C GLN A 303 -11.89 -32.19 -25.92
N LEU A 304 -13.00 -32.88 -25.61
CA LEU A 304 -13.87 -32.56 -24.47
C LEU A 304 -13.15 -32.51 -23.10
N ALA A 305 -12.19 -33.41 -22.86
CA ALA A 305 -11.45 -33.43 -21.60
C ALA A 305 -10.57 -32.17 -21.43
N ALA A 306 -9.83 -31.77 -22.47
CA ALA A 306 -9.00 -30.57 -22.47
C ALA A 306 -9.83 -29.28 -22.41
N ALA A 307 -11.01 -29.27 -23.07
CA ALA A 307 -11.98 -28.18 -22.96
C ALA A 307 -12.46 -28.00 -21.52
N LEU A 308 -12.82 -29.10 -20.84
CA LEU A 308 -13.23 -29.06 -19.43
C LEU A 308 -12.16 -28.49 -18.52
N GLU A 309 -10.89 -28.90 -18.68
CA GLU A 309 -9.76 -28.34 -17.91
C GLU A 309 -9.64 -26.81 -18.10
N SER A 310 -9.81 -26.34 -19.34
CA SER A 310 -9.76 -24.91 -19.66
C SER A 310 -10.90 -24.14 -18.99
N TYR A 311 -12.13 -24.66 -19.04
CA TYR A 311 -13.29 -24.03 -18.41
C TYR A 311 -13.23 -24.06 -16.88
N LEU A 312 -12.70 -25.14 -16.28
CA LEU A 312 -12.47 -25.21 -14.83
C LEU A 312 -11.49 -24.13 -14.39
N ALA A 313 -10.34 -24.01 -15.07
CA ALA A 313 -9.37 -22.98 -14.76
C ALA A 313 -9.94 -21.55 -14.96
N ALA A 314 -10.74 -21.32 -16.02
CA ALA A 314 -11.45 -20.06 -16.23
C ALA A 314 -12.44 -19.76 -15.10
N SER A 315 -13.18 -20.79 -14.66
CA SER A 315 -14.17 -20.69 -13.57
C SER A 315 -13.53 -20.33 -12.24
N GLU A 316 -12.36 -20.89 -11.91
CA GLU A 316 -11.61 -20.55 -10.70
C GLU A 316 -11.20 -19.07 -10.68
N LEU A 317 -10.73 -18.55 -11.82
CA LEU A 317 -10.37 -17.13 -11.96
C LEU A 317 -11.60 -16.22 -11.87
N GLY A 318 -12.71 -16.60 -12.50
CA GLY A 318 -13.99 -15.87 -12.42
C GLY A 318 -14.53 -15.81 -10.99
N ALA A 319 -14.46 -16.92 -10.26
CA ALA A 319 -14.85 -16.98 -8.85
C ALA A 319 -13.97 -16.08 -7.97
N GLU A 320 -12.66 -16.07 -8.20
CA GLU A 320 -11.74 -15.20 -7.47
C GLU A 320 -12.02 -13.71 -7.75
N LEU A 321 -12.26 -13.34 -9.01
CA LEU A 321 -12.62 -11.99 -9.41
C LEU A 321 -13.90 -11.51 -8.73
N LEU A 322 -14.92 -12.36 -8.71
CA LEU A 322 -16.19 -12.06 -8.05
C LEU A 322 -16.01 -11.94 -6.52
N ARG A 323 -15.15 -12.78 -5.91
CA ARG A 323 -14.82 -12.68 -4.48
C ARG A 323 -14.14 -11.36 -4.12
N ARG A 324 -13.31 -10.81 -5.01
CA ARG A 324 -12.65 -9.50 -4.82
C ARG A 324 -13.60 -8.32 -5.00
N SER A 325 -14.64 -8.47 -5.81
CA SER A 325 -15.64 -7.43 -6.07
C SER A 325 -17.03 -8.06 -6.19
N PRO A 326 -17.68 -8.36 -5.05
CA PRO A 326 -18.95 -9.11 -5.03
C PRO A 326 -20.15 -8.40 -5.69
N ASP A 327 -20.09 -7.07 -5.78
CA ASP A 327 -21.18 -6.24 -6.31
C ASP A 327 -20.94 -5.81 -7.78
N ASP A 328 -19.91 -6.34 -8.42
CA ASP A 328 -19.59 -6.03 -9.81
C ASP A 328 -20.42 -6.90 -10.76
N VAL A 329 -21.49 -6.33 -11.28
CA VAL A 329 -22.45 -7.04 -12.17
C VAL A 329 -21.83 -7.52 -13.49
N GLU A 330 -20.78 -6.85 -13.98
CA GLU A 330 -20.08 -7.28 -15.20
C GLU A 330 -19.26 -8.53 -14.92
N ARG A 331 -18.62 -8.61 -13.76
CA ARG A 331 -17.91 -9.81 -13.32
C ARG A 331 -18.87 -10.97 -13.03
N GLU A 332 -20.04 -10.68 -12.46
CA GLU A 332 -21.10 -11.68 -12.28
C GLU A 332 -21.49 -12.30 -13.63
N ALA A 333 -21.80 -11.45 -14.62
CA ALA A 333 -22.20 -11.92 -15.95
C ALA A 333 -21.10 -12.71 -16.66
N ALA A 334 -19.85 -12.23 -16.64
CA ALA A 334 -18.71 -12.92 -17.25
C ALA A 334 -18.44 -14.29 -16.58
N TYR A 335 -18.51 -14.36 -15.26
CA TYR A 335 -18.36 -15.61 -14.54
C TYR A 335 -19.50 -16.58 -14.85
N ALA A 336 -20.73 -16.11 -14.94
CA ALA A 336 -21.89 -16.92 -15.28
C ALA A 336 -21.82 -17.48 -16.73
N GLU A 337 -21.30 -16.70 -17.68
CA GLU A 337 -21.01 -17.18 -19.03
C GLU A 337 -20.00 -18.34 -19.00
N THR A 338 -18.91 -18.19 -18.24
CA THR A 338 -17.93 -19.27 -18.04
C THR A 338 -18.55 -20.50 -17.42
N LEU A 339 -19.44 -20.36 -16.42
CA LEU A 339 -20.17 -21.48 -15.81
C LEU A 339 -21.11 -22.16 -16.80
N ASN A 340 -21.74 -21.42 -17.72
CA ASN A 340 -22.59 -22.02 -18.77
C ASN A 340 -21.76 -22.87 -19.72
N HIS A 341 -20.58 -22.44 -20.15
CA HIS A 341 -19.66 -23.25 -20.97
C HIS A 341 -19.15 -24.47 -20.19
N LEU A 342 -18.78 -24.30 -18.94
CA LEU A 342 -18.35 -25.39 -18.05
C LEU A 342 -19.45 -26.45 -17.92
N GLY A 343 -20.69 -26.02 -17.68
CA GLY A 343 -21.85 -26.91 -17.58
C GLY A 343 -22.09 -27.70 -18.87
N ASN A 344 -21.91 -27.05 -20.03
CA ASN A 344 -22.02 -27.75 -21.33
C ASN A 344 -20.93 -28.83 -21.47
N ALA A 345 -19.68 -28.55 -21.15
CA ALA A 345 -18.60 -29.53 -21.21
C ALA A 345 -18.87 -30.72 -20.28
N GLN A 346 -19.32 -30.45 -19.05
CA GLN A 346 -19.72 -31.47 -18.07
C GLN A 346 -20.90 -32.34 -18.61
N TYR A 347 -21.89 -31.70 -19.21
CA TYR A 347 -23.03 -32.40 -19.80
C TYR A 347 -22.59 -33.37 -20.91
N PHE A 348 -21.74 -32.93 -21.83
CA PHE A 348 -21.23 -33.77 -22.92
C PHE A 348 -20.30 -34.88 -22.42
N GLN A 349 -19.64 -34.74 -21.30
CA GLN A 349 -18.89 -35.80 -20.62
C GLN A 349 -19.81 -36.79 -19.87
N GLY A 350 -21.10 -36.51 -19.76
CA GLY A 350 -22.05 -37.33 -19.04
C GLY A 350 -22.23 -36.99 -17.56
N ASP A 351 -21.51 -36.02 -17.03
CA ASP A 351 -21.65 -35.57 -15.63
C ASP A 351 -22.82 -34.58 -15.50
N ARG A 352 -24.02 -35.13 -15.50
CA ARG A 352 -25.25 -34.34 -15.48
C ARG A 352 -25.46 -33.57 -14.16
N ASP A 353 -24.94 -34.09 -13.05
CA ASP A 353 -25.10 -33.47 -11.73
C ASP A 353 -24.29 -32.19 -11.63
N ARG A 354 -23.02 -32.25 -11.99
CA ARG A 354 -22.18 -31.06 -12.03
C ARG A 354 -22.63 -30.07 -13.10
N ALA A 355 -23.09 -30.55 -14.25
CA ALA A 355 -23.65 -29.70 -15.30
C ALA A 355 -24.84 -28.88 -14.77
N LEU A 356 -25.79 -29.53 -14.07
CA LEU A 356 -26.94 -28.84 -13.50
C LEU A 356 -26.53 -27.81 -12.43
N GLU A 357 -25.56 -28.14 -11.58
CA GLU A 357 -25.01 -27.22 -10.60
C GLU A 357 -24.41 -25.95 -11.27
N SER A 358 -23.58 -26.17 -12.31
CA SER A 358 -22.95 -25.06 -13.06
C SER A 358 -24.00 -24.19 -13.75
N PHE A 359 -24.99 -24.77 -14.42
CA PHE A 359 -26.07 -24.02 -15.06
C PHE A 359 -26.96 -23.27 -14.06
N THR A 360 -27.31 -23.89 -12.93
CA THR A 360 -28.15 -23.27 -11.91
C THR A 360 -27.43 -22.05 -11.30
N ARG A 361 -26.12 -22.17 -11.06
CA ARG A 361 -25.32 -21.07 -10.59
C ARG A 361 -25.21 -19.95 -11.62
N ALA A 362 -25.03 -20.29 -12.89
CA ALA A 362 -25.03 -19.31 -13.98
C ALA A 362 -26.38 -18.57 -14.08
N VAL A 363 -27.52 -19.29 -14.01
CA VAL A 363 -28.86 -18.70 -13.99
C VAL A 363 -29.04 -17.73 -12.82
N ALA A 364 -28.59 -18.09 -11.62
CA ALA A 364 -28.71 -17.23 -10.45
C ALA A 364 -27.91 -15.90 -10.60
N LEU A 365 -26.66 -15.99 -11.07
CA LEU A 365 -25.81 -14.82 -11.31
C LEU A 365 -26.37 -13.92 -12.41
N LEU A 366 -26.73 -14.48 -13.56
CA LEU A 366 -27.29 -13.71 -14.68
C LEU A 366 -28.66 -13.09 -14.35
N THR A 367 -29.48 -13.76 -13.53
CA THR A 367 -30.74 -13.17 -13.07
C THR A 367 -30.49 -11.92 -12.24
N ARG A 368 -29.49 -11.91 -11.36
CA ARG A 368 -29.11 -10.70 -10.59
C ARG A 368 -28.52 -9.63 -11.50
N ALA A 369 -27.59 -10.00 -12.38
CA ALA A 369 -26.93 -9.07 -13.28
C ALA A 369 -27.95 -8.39 -14.23
N THR A 370 -28.87 -9.15 -14.83
CA THR A 370 -29.90 -8.62 -15.74
C THR A 370 -30.97 -7.79 -15.01
N ALA A 371 -31.25 -8.08 -13.75
CA ALA A 371 -32.13 -7.26 -12.92
C ALA A 371 -31.51 -5.91 -12.58
N ALA A 372 -30.19 -5.86 -12.32
CA ALA A 372 -29.46 -4.63 -12.05
C ALA A 372 -29.22 -3.79 -13.31
N ARG A 373 -28.88 -4.45 -14.42
CA ARG A 373 -28.61 -3.82 -15.72
C ARG A 373 -29.06 -4.73 -16.86
N PRO A 374 -30.25 -4.50 -17.45
CA PRO A 374 -30.76 -5.33 -18.54
C PRO A 374 -29.96 -5.05 -19.83
N GLN A 375 -29.13 -6.02 -20.23
CA GLN A 375 -28.42 -6.04 -21.49
C GLN A 375 -28.89 -7.25 -22.33
N ASP A 376 -29.10 -7.04 -23.63
CA ASP A 376 -29.61 -8.07 -24.50
C ASP A 376 -28.68 -9.30 -24.55
N ASP A 377 -27.35 -9.08 -24.61
CA ASP A 377 -26.35 -10.17 -24.60
C ASP A 377 -26.43 -11.01 -23.32
N TRP A 378 -26.61 -10.39 -22.16
CA TRP A 378 -26.76 -11.12 -20.90
C TRP A 378 -28.09 -11.89 -20.81
N LEU A 379 -29.14 -11.34 -21.40
CA LEU A 379 -30.44 -12.05 -21.52
C LEU A 379 -30.35 -13.26 -22.44
N GLU A 380 -29.57 -13.19 -23.52
CA GLU A 380 -29.29 -14.33 -24.41
C GLU A 380 -28.52 -15.44 -23.66
N VAL A 381 -27.46 -15.06 -22.91
CA VAL A 381 -26.68 -16.04 -22.10
C VAL A 381 -27.56 -16.64 -20.99
N LEU A 382 -28.43 -15.85 -20.35
CA LEU A 382 -29.38 -16.33 -19.35
C LEU A 382 -30.37 -17.34 -19.97
N SER A 383 -30.88 -17.04 -21.15
CA SER A 383 -31.77 -17.97 -21.88
C SER A 383 -31.05 -19.28 -22.23
N SER A 384 -29.81 -19.19 -22.70
CA SER A 384 -28.97 -20.37 -22.98
C SER A 384 -28.74 -21.21 -21.70
N ALA A 385 -28.37 -20.59 -20.58
CA ALA A 385 -28.16 -21.29 -19.31
C ALA A 385 -29.44 -21.97 -18.80
N ARG A 386 -30.61 -21.30 -18.92
CA ARG A 386 -31.92 -21.86 -18.55
C ARG A 386 -32.29 -23.04 -19.46
N THR A 387 -32.05 -22.92 -20.76
CA THR A 387 -32.30 -24.00 -21.73
C THR A 387 -31.44 -25.22 -21.41
N ASN A 388 -30.16 -25.01 -21.10
CA ASN A 388 -29.24 -26.07 -20.75
C ASN A 388 -29.61 -26.76 -19.43
N ALA A 389 -29.98 -26.00 -18.39
CA ALA A 389 -30.50 -26.55 -17.14
C ALA A 389 -31.78 -27.33 -17.35
N GLY A 390 -32.73 -26.78 -18.13
CA GLY A 390 -33.98 -27.44 -18.50
C GLY A 390 -33.76 -28.77 -19.21
N ARG A 391 -32.80 -28.85 -20.13
CA ARG A 391 -32.42 -30.09 -20.83
C ARG A 391 -31.87 -31.17 -19.86
N VAL A 392 -31.09 -30.79 -18.85
CA VAL A 392 -30.64 -31.74 -17.82
C VAL A 392 -31.82 -32.25 -17.01
N LEU A 393 -32.71 -31.36 -16.54
CA LEU A 393 -33.91 -31.70 -15.77
C LEU A 393 -34.85 -32.60 -16.59
N GLU A 394 -35.04 -32.32 -17.88
CA GLU A 394 -35.80 -33.16 -18.82
C GLU A 394 -35.23 -34.60 -18.86
N THR A 395 -33.90 -34.75 -18.98
CA THR A 395 -33.28 -36.09 -19.02
C THR A 395 -33.39 -36.82 -17.67
N ARG A 396 -33.69 -36.13 -16.58
CA ARG A 396 -34.01 -36.72 -15.27
C ARG A 396 -35.50 -37.02 -15.09
N GLY A 397 -36.35 -36.61 -16.02
CA GLY A 397 -37.80 -36.73 -15.90
C GLY A 397 -38.44 -35.67 -15.01
N GLU A 398 -37.69 -34.63 -14.62
CA GLU A 398 -38.14 -33.49 -13.82
C GLU A 398 -38.84 -32.43 -14.69
N PHE A 399 -39.91 -32.87 -15.38
CA PHE A 399 -40.57 -32.13 -16.49
C PHE A 399 -41.16 -30.78 -16.02
N GLU A 400 -41.74 -30.68 -14.82
CA GLU A 400 -42.31 -29.42 -14.35
C GLU A 400 -41.26 -28.37 -14.08
N ALA A 401 -40.12 -28.77 -13.52
CA ALA A 401 -38.98 -27.87 -13.30
C ALA A 401 -38.38 -27.41 -14.65
N ALA A 402 -38.23 -28.32 -15.60
CA ALA A 402 -37.78 -28.01 -16.96
C ALA A 402 -38.74 -27.04 -17.67
N ARG A 403 -40.06 -27.26 -17.57
CA ARG A 403 -41.11 -26.40 -18.14
C ARG A 403 -40.98 -24.97 -17.63
N THR A 404 -40.86 -24.79 -16.30
CA THR A 404 -40.73 -23.45 -15.70
C THR A 404 -39.55 -22.69 -16.30
N LEU A 405 -38.39 -23.35 -16.50
CA LEU A 405 -37.23 -22.72 -17.15
C LEU A 405 -37.53 -22.38 -18.62
N TYR A 406 -38.13 -23.28 -19.38
CA TYR A 406 -38.45 -23.06 -20.81
C TYR A 406 -39.51 -21.97 -21.01
N GLU A 407 -40.51 -21.86 -20.14
CA GLU A 407 -41.47 -20.73 -20.15
C GLU A 407 -40.76 -19.38 -19.93
N SER A 408 -39.79 -19.34 -19.03
CA SER A 408 -38.97 -18.17 -18.82
C SER A 408 -38.08 -17.85 -20.03
N VAL A 409 -37.55 -18.86 -20.72
CA VAL A 409 -36.82 -18.69 -21.99
C VAL A 409 -37.76 -18.15 -23.08
N LEU A 410 -38.96 -18.69 -23.22
CA LEU A 410 -39.96 -18.22 -24.20
C LEU A 410 -40.33 -16.77 -23.98
N SER A 411 -40.54 -16.37 -22.72
CA SER A 411 -40.81 -14.95 -22.37
C SER A 411 -39.67 -14.04 -22.82
N THR A 412 -38.42 -14.43 -22.53
CA THR A 412 -37.21 -13.65 -22.91
C THR A 412 -37.05 -13.60 -24.44
N ALA A 413 -37.16 -14.73 -25.11
CA ALA A 413 -37.04 -14.83 -26.57
C ALA A 413 -38.13 -14.00 -27.27
N THR A 414 -39.39 -14.04 -26.79
CA THR A 414 -40.49 -13.23 -27.31
C THR A 414 -40.16 -11.73 -27.19
N MET A 415 -39.67 -11.29 -26.04
CA MET A 415 -39.28 -9.91 -25.82
C MET A 415 -38.16 -9.47 -26.78
N LEU A 416 -37.10 -10.27 -26.91
CA LEU A 416 -35.95 -9.95 -27.76
C LEU A 416 -36.35 -9.97 -29.26
N ALA A 417 -37.13 -10.96 -29.72
CA ALA A 417 -37.62 -11.03 -31.07
C ALA A 417 -38.57 -9.86 -31.41
N SER A 418 -39.39 -9.40 -30.45
CA SER A 418 -40.27 -8.27 -30.66
C SER A 418 -39.52 -6.93 -30.81
N ARG A 419 -38.37 -6.77 -30.14
CA ARG A 419 -37.50 -5.61 -30.29
C ARG A 419 -36.83 -5.52 -31.64
N GLN A 420 -36.53 -6.66 -32.25
CA GLN A 420 -35.87 -6.77 -33.56
C GLN A 420 -36.53 -7.83 -34.43
N PRO A 421 -37.73 -7.56 -35.01
CA PRO A 421 -38.49 -8.54 -35.75
C PRO A 421 -37.81 -9.02 -37.05
N GLY A 422 -36.83 -8.22 -37.55
CA GLY A 422 -36.03 -8.55 -38.72
C GLY A 422 -34.83 -9.45 -38.46
N ASP A 423 -34.43 -9.63 -37.19
CA ASP A 423 -33.28 -10.44 -36.82
C ASP A 423 -33.61 -11.95 -36.92
N VAL A 424 -32.98 -12.63 -37.87
CA VAL A 424 -33.15 -14.05 -38.14
C VAL A 424 -32.79 -14.93 -36.94
N ARG A 425 -31.70 -14.57 -36.23
CA ARG A 425 -31.23 -15.32 -35.05
C ARG A 425 -32.24 -15.25 -33.92
N ARG A 426 -32.75 -14.06 -33.58
CA ARG A 426 -33.74 -13.88 -32.51
C ARG A 426 -35.08 -14.57 -32.82
N GLN A 427 -35.47 -14.61 -34.08
CA GLN A 427 -36.65 -15.38 -34.50
C GLN A 427 -36.40 -16.90 -34.40
N ALA A 428 -35.20 -17.38 -34.74
CA ALA A 428 -34.83 -18.77 -34.55
C ALA A 428 -34.82 -19.15 -33.05
N ASP A 429 -34.26 -18.32 -32.18
CA ASP A 429 -34.27 -18.55 -30.72
C ASP A 429 -35.69 -18.62 -30.15
N LEU A 430 -36.62 -17.80 -30.68
CA LEU A 430 -38.04 -17.87 -30.34
C LEU A 430 -38.67 -19.21 -30.79
N ALA A 431 -38.34 -19.66 -31.99
CA ALA A 431 -38.82 -20.97 -32.47
C ALA A 431 -38.29 -22.13 -31.61
N ASP A 432 -37.01 -22.08 -31.20
CA ASP A 432 -36.37 -23.11 -30.37
C ASP A 432 -36.93 -23.11 -28.93
N ALA A 433 -37.36 -21.96 -28.42
CA ALA A 433 -38.08 -21.87 -27.14
C ALA A 433 -39.46 -22.56 -27.21
N HIS A 434 -40.21 -22.35 -28.29
CA HIS A 434 -41.47 -23.07 -28.54
C HIS A 434 -41.24 -24.57 -28.73
N ASP A 435 -40.19 -24.98 -29.44
CA ASP A 435 -39.82 -26.39 -29.65
C ASP A 435 -39.55 -27.10 -28.31
N SER A 436 -38.80 -26.48 -27.41
CA SER A 436 -38.49 -27.02 -26.08
C SER A 436 -39.77 -27.27 -25.26
N LEU A 437 -40.72 -26.32 -25.28
CA LEU A 437 -42.01 -26.46 -24.61
C LEU A 437 -42.89 -27.51 -25.29
N GLY A 438 -42.90 -27.57 -26.62
CA GLY A 438 -43.61 -28.59 -27.39
C GLY A 438 -43.13 -30.00 -27.06
N LYS A 439 -41.81 -30.16 -26.89
CA LYS A 439 -41.20 -31.44 -26.51
C LYS A 439 -41.62 -31.87 -25.11
N ILE A 440 -41.54 -30.99 -24.12
CA ILE A 440 -41.97 -31.28 -22.72
C ILE A 440 -43.46 -31.65 -22.69
N ALA A 441 -44.31 -30.92 -23.42
CA ALA A 441 -45.72 -31.20 -23.49
C ALA A 441 -45.99 -32.58 -24.12
N LEU A 442 -45.23 -32.96 -25.16
CA LEU A 442 -45.32 -34.27 -25.78
C LEU A 442 -44.91 -35.40 -24.84
N GLU A 443 -43.79 -35.26 -24.12
CA GLU A 443 -43.32 -36.24 -23.13
C GLU A 443 -44.32 -36.44 -21.97
N GLN A 444 -45.08 -35.41 -21.63
CA GLN A 444 -46.15 -35.47 -20.63
C GLN A 444 -47.52 -35.94 -21.21
N GLY A 445 -47.59 -36.26 -22.49
CA GLY A 445 -48.83 -36.67 -23.17
C GLY A 445 -49.83 -35.52 -23.39
N GLN A 446 -49.40 -34.26 -23.22
CA GLN A 446 -50.26 -33.08 -23.40
C GLN A 446 -50.31 -32.69 -24.88
N LEU A 447 -50.87 -33.55 -25.71
CA LEU A 447 -50.85 -33.44 -27.17
C LEU A 447 -51.34 -32.10 -27.71
N ALA A 448 -52.40 -31.55 -27.15
CA ALA A 448 -52.95 -30.26 -27.59
C ALA A 448 -51.94 -29.10 -27.40
N GLN A 449 -51.22 -29.07 -26.26
CA GLN A 449 -50.18 -28.07 -25.98
C GLN A 449 -48.96 -28.28 -26.88
N ALA A 450 -48.55 -29.52 -27.08
CA ALA A 450 -47.45 -29.86 -27.99
C ALA A 450 -47.75 -29.39 -29.42
N ILE A 451 -48.96 -29.69 -29.95
CA ILE A 451 -49.39 -29.26 -31.28
C ILE A 451 -49.40 -27.74 -31.41
N ALA A 452 -49.92 -27.02 -30.40
CA ALA A 452 -49.93 -25.56 -30.41
C ALA A 452 -48.49 -24.98 -30.49
N ALA A 453 -47.58 -25.47 -29.64
CA ALA A 453 -46.18 -25.04 -29.65
C ALA A 453 -45.49 -25.36 -31.00
N TYR A 454 -45.66 -26.56 -31.54
CA TYR A 454 -45.07 -26.94 -32.84
C TYR A 454 -45.69 -26.20 -34.04
N ARG A 455 -46.95 -25.75 -33.97
CA ARG A 455 -47.51 -24.85 -34.97
C ARG A 455 -46.84 -23.49 -34.96
N ASP A 456 -46.50 -22.95 -33.77
CA ASP A 456 -45.74 -21.72 -33.68
C ASP A 456 -44.31 -21.88 -34.24
N VAL A 457 -43.62 -22.99 -33.92
CA VAL A 457 -42.34 -23.34 -34.54
C VAL A 457 -42.44 -23.37 -36.06
N HIS A 458 -43.42 -24.06 -36.58
CA HIS A 458 -43.65 -24.17 -38.03
C HIS A 458 -43.93 -22.81 -38.68
N ARG A 459 -44.79 -22.00 -38.09
CA ARG A 459 -45.08 -20.65 -38.56
C ARG A 459 -43.83 -19.79 -38.65
N ILE A 460 -43.01 -19.71 -37.55
CA ILE A 460 -41.81 -18.90 -37.50
C ILE A 460 -40.79 -19.39 -38.54
N LYS A 461 -40.52 -20.71 -38.60
CA LYS A 461 -39.57 -21.28 -39.56
C LYS A 461 -40.01 -21.09 -41.01
N SER A 462 -41.32 -21.14 -41.29
CA SER A 462 -41.89 -20.84 -42.63
C SER A 462 -41.69 -19.36 -43.00
N GLU A 463 -41.89 -18.45 -42.05
CA GLU A 463 -41.64 -17.01 -42.26
C GLU A 463 -40.17 -16.74 -42.55
N LEU A 464 -39.25 -17.39 -41.81
CA LEU A 464 -37.82 -17.26 -42.03
C LEU A 464 -37.41 -17.76 -43.41
N LEU A 465 -37.88 -18.94 -43.81
CA LEU A 465 -37.62 -19.48 -45.16
C LEU A 465 -38.18 -18.57 -46.27
N SER A 466 -39.36 -17.97 -46.06
CA SER A 466 -39.95 -17.04 -47.05
C SER A 466 -39.07 -15.81 -47.32
N ARG A 467 -38.24 -15.39 -46.36
CA ARG A 467 -37.28 -14.27 -46.50
C ARG A 467 -36.00 -14.69 -47.24
N SER A 468 -35.63 -15.97 -47.15
CA SER A 468 -34.43 -16.52 -47.79
C SER A 468 -34.73 -17.90 -48.40
N PRO A 469 -35.44 -17.95 -49.53
CA PRO A 469 -35.93 -19.21 -50.10
C PRO A 469 -34.84 -20.19 -50.54
N ASP A 470 -33.63 -19.67 -50.83
CA ASP A 470 -32.47 -20.48 -51.28
C ASP A 470 -31.59 -20.96 -50.11
N ASP A 471 -31.93 -20.57 -48.84
CA ASP A 471 -31.22 -21.02 -47.64
C ASP A 471 -31.56 -22.48 -47.33
N ARG A 472 -30.61 -23.36 -47.62
CA ARG A 472 -30.76 -24.82 -47.43
C ARG A 472 -30.91 -25.21 -45.97
N ASP A 473 -30.26 -24.51 -45.07
CA ASP A 473 -30.38 -24.74 -43.64
C ASP A 473 -31.78 -24.33 -43.15
N ALA A 474 -32.36 -23.27 -43.71
CA ALA A 474 -33.74 -22.90 -43.42
C ALA A 474 -34.73 -23.94 -43.96
N VAL A 475 -34.46 -24.49 -45.15
CA VAL A 475 -35.26 -25.62 -45.72
C VAL A 475 -35.20 -26.84 -44.82
N GLU A 476 -34.00 -27.22 -44.33
CA GLU A 476 -33.81 -28.34 -43.41
C GLU A 476 -34.52 -28.10 -42.07
N ARG A 477 -34.38 -26.92 -41.48
CA ARG A 477 -35.10 -26.57 -40.25
C ARG A 477 -36.60 -26.64 -40.38
N LEU A 478 -37.16 -26.22 -41.53
CA LEU A 478 -38.59 -26.33 -41.80
C LEU A 478 -39.02 -27.76 -42.05
N LEU A 479 -38.21 -28.56 -42.77
CA LEU A 479 -38.40 -29.97 -42.94
C LEU A 479 -38.58 -30.73 -41.63
N ILE A 480 -37.64 -30.49 -40.69
CA ILE A 480 -37.67 -31.10 -39.36
C ILE A 480 -38.93 -30.68 -38.59
N SER A 481 -39.29 -29.39 -38.63
CA SER A 481 -40.49 -28.87 -38.00
C SER A 481 -41.78 -29.51 -38.56
N ASN A 482 -41.88 -29.61 -39.87
CA ASN A 482 -43.01 -30.33 -40.55
C ASN A 482 -43.10 -31.78 -40.11
N GLY A 483 -41.96 -32.47 -40.03
CA GLY A 483 -41.92 -33.88 -39.63
C GLY A 483 -42.36 -34.11 -38.19
N ILE A 484 -41.93 -33.22 -37.27
CA ILE A 484 -42.31 -33.28 -35.84
C ILE A 484 -43.78 -32.95 -35.67
N LEU A 485 -44.28 -31.86 -36.27
CA LEU A 485 -45.69 -31.46 -36.22
C LEU A 485 -46.57 -32.52 -36.79
N GLY A 486 -46.24 -33.08 -38.00
CA GLY A 486 -47.02 -34.13 -38.65
C GLY A 486 -47.11 -35.38 -37.78
N ARG A 487 -46.03 -35.85 -37.17
CA ARG A 487 -46.09 -37.03 -36.27
C ARG A 487 -46.92 -36.72 -35.01
N THR A 488 -46.81 -35.52 -34.41
CA THR A 488 -47.59 -35.16 -33.23
C THR A 488 -49.08 -35.07 -33.55
N LEU A 489 -49.45 -34.56 -34.73
CA LEU A 489 -50.84 -34.55 -35.25
C LEU A 489 -51.38 -35.96 -35.47
N ALA A 490 -50.58 -36.90 -36.01
CA ALA A 490 -50.96 -38.29 -36.18
C ALA A 490 -51.27 -38.97 -34.83
N LEU A 491 -50.47 -38.69 -33.76
CA LEU A 491 -50.75 -39.18 -32.40
C LEU A 491 -52.11 -38.69 -31.86
N CYS A 492 -52.56 -37.51 -32.31
CA CYS A 492 -53.84 -36.93 -31.92
C CYS A 492 -55.00 -37.40 -32.81
N GLY A 493 -54.78 -38.23 -33.86
CA GLY A 493 -55.77 -38.68 -34.82
C GLY A 493 -56.12 -37.65 -35.90
N ALA A 494 -55.38 -36.58 -36.06
CA ALA A 494 -55.57 -35.55 -37.09
C ALA A 494 -54.92 -35.95 -38.42
N GLU A 495 -55.35 -37.09 -39.00
CA GLU A 495 -54.68 -37.76 -40.10
C GLU A 495 -54.51 -36.90 -41.38
N VAL A 496 -55.49 -36.09 -41.72
CA VAL A 496 -55.43 -35.22 -42.91
C VAL A 496 -54.34 -34.19 -42.81
N GLU A 497 -54.31 -33.48 -41.67
CA GLU A 497 -53.31 -32.45 -41.40
C GLU A 497 -51.91 -33.09 -41.21
N ALA A 498 -51.83 -34.20 -40.50
CA ALA A 498 -50.61 -34.97 -40.33
C ALA A 498 -49.98 -35.36 -41.66
N THR A 499 -50.82 -35.96 -42.59
CA THR A 499 -50.36 -36.38 -43.93
C THR A 499 -49.84 -35.17 -44.74
N LYS A 500 -50.49 -34.03 -44.66
CA LYS A 500 -50.02 -32.81 -45.33
C LYS A 500 -48.60 -32.44 -44.88
N HIS A 501 -48.37 -32.29 -43.59
CA HIS A 501 -47.09 -31.89 -43.05
C HIS A 501 -45.95 -32.90 -43.28
N VAL A 502 -46.27 -34.22 -43.17
CA VAL A 502 -45.27 -35.25 -43.49
C VAL A 502 -44.91 -35.22 -44.97
N ARG A 503 -45.88 -35.00 -45.86
CA ARG A 503 -45.63 -34.90 -47.33
C ARG A 503 -44.75 -33.67 -47.65
N GLU A 504 -44.98 -32.54 -46.99
CA GLU A 504 -44.15 -31.35 -47.13
C GLU A 504 -42.73 -31.65 -46.66
N ALA A 505 -42.56 -32.33 -45.53
CA ALA A 505 -41.25 -32.76 -45.04
C ALA A 505 -40.52 -33.68 -46.04
N VAL A 506 -41.18 -34.68 -46.55
CA VAL A 506 -40.63 -35.60 -47.59
C VAL A 506 -40.25 -34.85 -48.87
N GLY A 507 -41.07 -33.88 -49.29
CA GLY A 507 -40.80 -33.03 -50.46
C GLY A 507 -39.54 -32.22 -50.30
N ALA A 508 -39.38 -31.54 -49.14
CA ALA A 508 -38.19 -30.75 -48.80
C ALA A 508 -36.95 -31.65 -48.71
N ALA A 509 -37.07 -32.85 -48.08
CA ALA A 509 -35.94 -33.78 -47.98
C ALA A 509 -35.47 -34.27 -49.36
N ARG A 510 -36.38 -34.53 -50.26
CA ARG A 510 -36.04 -34.91 -51.65
C ARG A 510 -35.29 -33.78 -52.37
N THR A 511 -35.73 -32.57 -52.22
CA THR A 511 -35.07 -31.40 -52.81
C THR A 511 -33.61 -31.25 -52.28
N LEU A 512 -33.41 -31.39 -50.99
CA LEU A 512 -32.09 -31.33 -50.38
C LEU A 512 -31.16 -32.45 -50.83
N VAL A 513 -31.65 -33.70 -50.84
CA VAL A 513 -30.90 -34.87 -51.32
C VAL A 513 -30.60 -34.77 -52.82
N ALA A 514 -31.52 -34.23 -53.65
CA ALA A 514 -31.25 -33.98 -55.06
C ALA A 514 -30.15 -32.94 -55.30
N PHE A 515 -30.00 -32.01 -54.37
CA PHE A 515 -28.89 -31.00 -54.38
C PHE A 515 -27.55 -31.63 -54.03
N ASP A 516 -27.46 -32.41 -52.95
CA ASP A 516 -26.27 -33.16 -52.56
C ASP A 516 -26.62 -34.52 -51.96
N ALA A 517 -26.52 -35.56 -52.79
CA ALA A 517 -26.79 -36.93 -52.36
C ALA A 517 -25.77 -37.51 -51.38
N LYS A 518 -24.66 -36.87 -51.13
CA LYS A 518 -23.63 -37.32 -50.16
C LYS A 518 -23.91 -36.84 -48.73
N GLN A 519 -24.72 -35.80 -48.54
CA GLN A 519 -25.07 -35.28 -47.23
C GLN A 519 -25.85 -36.36 -46.43
N ALA A 520 -25.22 -36.86 -45.37
CA ALA A 520 -25.74 -37.96 -44.56
C ALA A 520 -27.05 -37.59 -43.85
N ASP A 521 -27.13 -36.37 -43.30
CA ASP A 521 -28.28 -35.88 -42.55
C ASP A 521 -29.52 -35.74 -43.44
N TRP A 522 -29.38 -35.24 -44.65
CA TRP A 522 -30.53 -35.13 -45.61
C TRP A 522 -31.05 -36.46 -46.02
N ARG A 523 -30.19 -37.47 -46.22
CA ARG A 523 -30.60 -38.85 -46.49
C ARG A 523 -31.33 -39.50 -45.31
N PHE A 524 -30.81 -39.21 -44.08
CA PHE A 524 -31.46 -39.67 -42.86
C PHE A 524 -32.88 -39.12 -42.73
N TRP A 525 -33.06 -37.80 -42.92
CA TRP A 525 -34.38 -37.19 -42.85
C TRP A 525 -35.33 -37.76 -43.93
N LEU A 526 -34.86 -38.00 -45.17
CA LEU A 526 -35.66 -38.61 -46.24
C LEU A 526 -36.10 -40.05 -45.89
N GLY A 527 -35.24 -40.79 -45.21
CA GLY A 527 -35.58 -42.14 -44.75
C GLY A 527 -36.49 -42.22 -43.54
N LYS A 528 -36.43 -41.14 -42.68
CA LYS A 528 -37.19 -41.08 -41.44
C LYS A 528 -38.68 -40.74 -41.68
N TYR A 529 -38.99 -39.90 -42.62
CA TYR A 529 -40.32 -39.43 -42.93
C TYR A 529 -40.91 -40.12 -44.22
#